data_5f42bb6207461a660934aa620895f0ec
#
_entry.id   5f42bb6207461a660934aa620895f0ec
#
_cell.length_a   1.000
_cell.length_b   1.000
_cell.length_c   1.000
_cell.angle_alpha   90.00
_cell.angle_beta   90.00
_cell.angle_gamma   90.00
#
_symmetry.space_group_name_H-M   'P 1'
#
loop_
_entity.id
_entity.type
_entity.pdbx_description
1 polymer ?
#
loop_
_entity_poly.entity_id
_entity_poly.type
_entity_poly.pdbx_seq_one_letter_code
_entity_poly.pdbx_strand_id
1 'polypeptide(L)'
;MKIRLFLLALAVGTAFAAPAAAQQVTFMTGPQGGSWIPLGGALKGMWEKAVPGLNITQTPGAGISNVRGVDEGKAQIGFANSSTTVDGIEGRPPYPKKVTKVCQVANLYPQYFQVVALASANIKSFADLKGKTLVTQPKGNTAELLTADVLKLNGMSYQSLAKVNFQAAYTDAVSLMTDGHAHVFTLGTTAPASAVMDLASARDVTLVPVDDKTMNALKKANPGYNRLIIKAGTYPKQTTDVPVIGYSTHVVAACDLSEDTVYKMTKAMAANISAMSSVVKAIEGVTAKDMALDIGVPFHKGAAKYYKEVGAM
;
A
#
# COMPACT_ATOMS: atom_id res chain seq x y z
N MET A 1 -11.04 76.77 39.92
CA MET A 1 -11.69 75.87 39.01
C MET A 1 -10.57 74.96 38.39
N LYS A 2 -10.44 73.68 38.88
CA LYS A 2 -9.34 72.82 38.56
C LYS A 2 -9.89 71.78 37.57
N ILE A 3 -9.44 71.82 36.28
CA ILE A 3 -9.80 70.87 35.21
C ILE A 3 -8.85 69.68 35.35
N ARG A 4 -9.40 68.46 35.63
CA ARG A 4 -8.66 67.20 35.62
C ARG A 4 -8.80 66.59 34.22
N LEU A 5 -7.72 66.49 33.42
CA LEU A 5 -7.60 65.72 32.22
C LEU A 5 -7.49 64.23 32.57
N PHE A 6 -8.45 63.40 32.13
CA PHE A 6 -8.35 61.95 32.13
C PHE A 6 -7.72 61.49 30.83
N LEU A 7 -6.50 60.98 30.89
CA LEU A 7 -5.84 60.29 29.79
C LEU A 7 -6.34 58.82 29.78
N LEU A 8 -7.14 58.46 28.77
CA LEU A 8 -7.53 57.08 28.46
C LEU A 8 -6.37 56.43 27.67
N ALA A 9 -5.60 55.56 28.32
CA ALA A 9 -4.60 54.73 27.63
C ALA A 9 -5.27 53.56 26.93
N LEU A 10 -5.34 53.58 25.60
CA LEU A 10 -5.82 52.49 24.75
C LEU A 10 -4.71 51.43 24.63
N ALA A 11 -4.79 50.36 25.42
CA ALA A 11 -3.90 49.20 25.30
C ALA A 11 -4.28 48.38 24.07
N VAL A 12 -3.59 48.55 22.94
CA VAL A 12 -3.67 47.70 21.79
C VAL A 12 -2.94 46.38 22.11
N GLY A 13 -3.72 45.36 22.43
CA GLY A 13 -3.21 44.00 22.64
C GLY A 13 -2.83 43.38 21.28
N THR A 14 -1.53 43.36 20.95
CA THR A 14 -0.99 42.57 19.82
C THR A 14 -1.07 41.12 20.22
N ALA A 15 -2.06 40.38 19.67
CA ALA A 15 -2.12 38.94 19.73
C ALA A 15 -0.94 38.37 18.91
N PHE A 16 0.12 37.98 19.59
CA PHE A 16 1.18 37.15 18.96
C PHE A 16 0.56 35.80 18.62
N ALA A 17 0.31 35.56 17.32
CA ALA A 17 0.04 34.23 16.82
C ALA A 17 1.31 33.39 17.07
N ALA A 18 1.26 32.48 18.05
CA ALA A 18 2.34 31.51 18.24
C ALA A 18 2.57 30.74 16.92
N PRO A 19 3.82 30.60 16.46
CA PRO A 19 4.08 29.78 15.29
C PRO A 19 3.54 28.37 15.57
N ALA A 20 2.70 27.86 14.67
CA ALA A 20 2.24 26.48 14.73
C ALA A 20 3.48 25.57 14.80
N ALA A 21 3.63 24.82 15.88
CA ALA A 21 4.76 23.89 16.00
C ALA A 21 4.75 22.93 14.80
N ALA A 22 5.91 22.78 14.15
CA ALA A 22 6.04 21.90 13.00
C ALA A 22 5.69 20.44 13.40
N GLN A 23 4.66 19.89 12.78
CA GLN A 23 4.23 18.52 13.03
C GLN A 23 5.09 17.57 12.18
N GLN A 24 6.03 16.86 12.82
CA GLN A 24 6.86 15.86 12.16
C GLN A 24 6.09 14.55 12.04
N VAL A 25 6.04 13.99 10.85
CA VAL A 25 5.30 12.77 10.54
C VAL A 25 6.18 11.82 9.72
N THR A 26 6.28 10.57 10.13
CA THR A 26 6.90 9.51 9.34
C THR A 26 5.83 8.81 8.51
N PHE A 27 6.06 8.71 7.21
CA PHE A 27 5.22 7.99 6.25
C PHE A 27 5.94 6.77 5.69
N MET A 28 5.53 5.58 6.09
CA MET A 28 6.06 4.32 5.58
C MET A 28 5.39 3.96 4.25
N THR A 29 6.19 3.76 3.21
CA THR A 29 5.71 3.49 1.84
C THR A 29 5.95 2.04 1.42
N GLY A 30 6.76 1.76 0.41
CA GLY A 30 6.92 0.43 -0.15
C GLY A 30 8.36 0.11 -0.57
N PRO A 31 8.55 -1.06 -1.20
CA PRO A 31 9.85 -1.44 -1.73
C PRO A 31 10.22 -0.61 -2.97
N GLN A 32 11.53 -0.49 -3.22
CA GLN A 32 12.07 0.10 -4.43
C GLN A 32 11.54 -0.63 -5.69
N GLY A 33 11.16 0.13 -6.72
CA GLY A 33 10.56 -0.42 -7.93
C GLY A 33 9.04 -0.70 -7.83
N GLY A 34 8.43 -0.43 -6.67
CA GLY A 34 6.98 -0.50 -6.46
C GLY A 34 6.29 0.86 -6.62
N SER A 35 4.97 0.83 -6.82
CA SER A 35 4.14 2.03 -7.02
C SER A 35 4.03 2.94 -5.78
N TRP A 36 4.28 2.42 -4.58
CA TRP A 36 4.07 3.16 -3.34
C TRP A 36 5.12 4.25 -3.08
N ILE A 37 6.37 4.09 -3.56
CA ILE A 37 7.40 5.13 -3.38
C ILE A 37 7.04 6.39 -4.16
N PRO A 38 6.83 6.36 -5.49
CA PRO A 38 6.47 7.56 -6.24
C PRO A 38 5.13 8.16 -5.80
N LEU A 39 4.12 7.32 -5.49
CA LEU A 39 2.84 7.80 -4.97
C LEU A 39 3.01 8.48 -3.60
N GLY A 40 3.83 7.92 -2.72
CA GLY A 40 4.16 8.50 -1.42
C GLY A 40 4.80 9.88 -1.54
N GLY A 41 5.70 10.05 -2.51
CA GLY A 41 6.30 11.36 -2.82
C GLY A 41 5.27 12.39 -3.28
N ALA A 42 4.33 12.00 -4.14
CA ALA A 42 3.24 12.86 -4.60
C ALA A 42 2.31 13.25 -3.44
N LEU A 43 1.91 12.28 -2.60
CA LEU A 43 1.07 12.54 -1.43
C LEU A 43 1.77 13.42 -0.39
N LYS A 44 3.07 13.18 -0.12
CA LYS A 44 3.87 14.05 0.76
C LYS A 44 3.76 15.51 0.33
N GLY A 45 4.09 15.80 -0.94
CA GLY A 45 4.06 17.19 -1.44
C GLY A 45 2.66 17.80 -1.38
N MET A 46 1.62 17.01 -1.66
CA MET A 46 0.21 17.42 -1.60
C MET A 46 -0.22 17.73 -0.16
N TRP A 47 0.13 16.87 0.80
CA TRP A 47 -0.26 17.01 2.20
C TRP A 47 0.48 18.14 2.92
N GLU A 48 1.79 18.30 2.66
CA GLU A 48 2.57 19.42 3.21
C GLU A 48 2.06 20.78 2.71
N LYS A 49 1.56 20.83 1.46
CA LYS A 49 0.91 22.03 0.93
C LYS A 49 -0.48 22.29 1.56
N ALA A 50 -1.24 21.23 1.84
CA ALA A 50 -2.60 21.35 2.37
C ALA A 50 -2.64 21.61 3.89
N VAL A 51 -1.60 21.21 4.63
CA VAL A 51 -1.51 21.30 6.08
C VAL A 51 -0.29 22.13 6.47
N PRO A 52 -0.46 23.44 6.75
CA PRO A 52 0.66 24.29 7.15
C PRO A 52 1.38 23.75 8.38
N GLY A 53 2.70 23.71 8.34
CA GLY A 53 3.54 23.18 9.41
C GLY A 53 3.69 21.64 9.44
N LEU A 54 3.03 20.91 8.55
CA LEU A 54 3.27 19.48 8.39
C LEU A 54 4.60 19.24 7.67
N ASN A 55 5.44 18.38 8.22
CA ASN A 55 6.70 17.95 7.63
C ASN A 55 6.75 16.42 7.61
N ILE A 56 6.78 15.82 6.42
CA ILE A 56 6.69 14.37 6.24
C ILE A 56 8.05 13.81 5.85
N THR A 57 8.53 12.84 6.62
CA THR A 57 9.66 11.99 6.24
C THR A 57 9.13 10.69 5.64
N GLN A 58 9.41 10.49 4.35
CA GLN A 58 9.07 9.23 3.68
C GLN A 58 10.13 8.18 3.95
N THR A 59 9.72 6.97 4.31
CA THR A 59 10.60 5.82 4.51
C THR A 59 10.13 4.61 3.71
N PRO A 60 11.04 3.75 3.25
CA PRO A 60 10.67 2.45 2.68
C PRO A 60 9.89 1.60 3.68
N GLY A 61 9.05 0.69 3.16
CA GLY A 61 8.25 -0.18 4.01
C GLY A 61 7.61 -1.33 3.24
N ALA A 62 6.63 -1.97 3.87
CA ALA A 62 5.85 -3.06 3.29
C ALA A 62 4.50 -3.18 4.01
N GLY A 63 3.49 -3.78 3.37
CA GLY A 63 2.11 -3.75 3.84
C GLY A 63 1.92 -4.11 5.32
N ILE A 64 2.47 -5.24 5.76
CA ILE A 64 2.33 -5.72 7.14
C ILE A 64 3.21 -4.90 8.10
N SER A 65 4.45 -4.61 7.71
CA SER A 65 5.39 -3.88 8.56
C SER A 65 4.95 -2.43 8.77
N ASN A 66 4.29 -1.80 7.79
CA ASN A 66 3.75 -0.45 7.92
C ASN A 66 2.61 -0.40 8.94
N VAL A 67 1.67 -1.35 8.88
CA VAL A 67 0.59 -1.47 9.86
C VAL A 67 1.15 -1.64 11.28
N ARG A 68 2.15 -2.53 11.45
CA ARG A 68 2.86 -2.67 12.73
C ARG A 68 3.57 -1.39 13.15
N GLY A 69 4.27 -0.74 12.22
CA GLY A 69 4.99 0.50 12.48
C GLY A 69 4.07 1.62 12.97
N VAL A 70 2.87 1.73 12.40
CA VAL A 70 1.86 2.70 12.84
C VAL A 70 1.29 2.30 14.21
N ASP A 71 0.93 1.02 14.43
CA ASP A 71 0.40 0.54 15.72
C ASP A 71 1.40 0.71 16.87
N GLU A 72 2.69 0.53 16.59
CA GLU A 72 3.78 0.68 17.55
C GLU A 72 4.26 2.14 17.72
N GLY A 73 3.69 3.10 16.98
CA GLY A 73 4.07 4.53 17.04
C GLY A 73 5.40 4.86 16.34
N LYS A 74 5.97 3.95 15.56
CA LYS A 74 7.20 4.17 14.78
C LYS A 74 6.96 5.04 13.55
N ALA A 75 5.72 5.09 13.08
CA ALA A 75 5.25 5.95 12.00
C ALA A 75 3.85 6.46 12.32
N GLN A 76 3.46 7.57 11.71
CA GLN A 76 2.12 8.14 11.87
C GLN A 76 1.22 7.82 10.69
N ILE A 77 1.81 7.52 9.52
CA ILE A 77 1.09 7.22 8.28
C ILE A 77 1.77 6.03 7.59
N GLY A 78 0.99 5.23 6.89
CA GLY A 78 1.51 4.15 6.06
C GLY A 78 0.62 3.82 4.87
N PHE A 79 1.22 3.30 3.80
CA PHE A 79 0.46 2.48 2.87
C PHE A 79 0.29 1.09 3.46
N ALA A 80 -0.88 0.51 3.24
CA ALA A 80 -1.18 -0.84 3.67
C ALA A 80 -2.03 -1.57 2.63
N ASN A 81 -2.20 -2.87 2.82
CA ASN A 81 -3.10 -3.69 2.02
C ASN A 81 -4.33 -4.07 2.84
N SER A 82 -5.51 -3.94 2.25
CA SER A 82 -6.79 -4.16 2.94
C SER A 82 -6.83 -5.50 3.67
N SER A 83 -6.47 -6.59 2.99
CA SER A 83 -6.49 -7.94 3.58
C SER A 83 -5.61 -8.07 4.81
N THR A 84 -4.34 -7.64 4.72
CA THR A 84 -3.41 -7.78 5.85
C THR A 84 -3.67 -6.78 6.97
N THR A 85 -4.32 -5.63 6.70
CA THR A 85 -4.74 -4.71 7.76
C THR A 85 -5.91 -5.29 8.56
N VAL A 86 -6.90 -5.90 7.87
CA VAL A 86 -8.00 -6.61 8.53
C VAL A 86 -7.48 -7.76 9.41
N ASP A 87 -6.49 -8.53 8.92
CA ASP A 87 -5.83 -9.55 9.75
C ASP A 87 -5.22 -8.95 11.03
N GLY A 88 -4.61 -7.77 10.93
CA GLY A 88 -4.07 -7.06 12.08
C GLY A 88 -5.15 -6.63 13.07
N ILE A 89 -6.23 -6.01 12.61
CA ILE A 89 -7.37 -5.58 13.45
C ILE A 89 -8.01 -6.78 14.17
N GLU A 90 -8.14 -7.92 13.48
CA GLU A 90 -8.70 -9.14 14.06
C GLU A 90 -7.69 -9.95 14.88
N GLY A 91 -6.40 -9.61 14.82
CA GLY A 91 -5.33 -10.31 15.55
C GLY A 91 -4.99 -11.66 14.94
N ARG A 92 -5.21 -11.84 13.64
CA ARG A 92 -4.81 -13.05 12.91
C ARG A 92 -3.32 -13.01 12.52
N PRO A 93 -2.69 -14.17 12.34
CA PRO A 93 -1.34 -14.21 11.77
C PRO A 93 -1.22 -13.39 10.47
N PRO A 94 -0.10 -12.73 10.23
CA PRO A 94 1.16 -12.81 10.95
C PRO A 94 1.30 -11.84 12.14
N TYR A 95 0.22 -11.22 12.60
CA TYR A 95 0.29 -10.32 13.75
C TYR A 95 0.30 -11.10 15.06
N PRO A 96 1.19 -10.75 16.03
CA PRO A 96 1.25 -11.46 17.32
C PRO A 96 0.10 -11.10 18.26
N LYS A 97 -0.57 -9.98 18.00
CA LYS A 97 -1.71 -9.44 18.77
C LYS A 97 -2.56 -8.55 17.87
N LYS A 98 -3.76 -8.21 18.33
CA LYS A 98 -4.62 -7.23 17.64
C LYS A 98 -3.93 -5.89 17.51
N VAL A 99 -4.06 -5.31 16.33
CA VAL A 99 -3.71 -3.93 16.03
C VAL A 99 -4.86 -3.03 16.50
N THR A 100 -4.56 -2.00 17.28
CA THR A 100 -5.59 -1.16 17.92
C THR A 100 -5.47 0.32 17.65
N LYS A 101 -4.31 0.76 17.11
CA LYS A 101 -4.00 2.17 16.88
C LYS A 101 -3.97 2.56 15.40
N VAL A 102 -4.41 1.68 14.51
CA VAL A 102 -4.40 1.92 13.08
C VAL A 102 -5.81 2.21 12.57
N CYS A 103 -5.98 3.35 11.93
CA CYS A 103 -7.22 3.79 11.34
C CYS A 103 -7.08 3.99 9.83
N GLN A 104 -8.13 3.67 9.07
CA GLN A 104 -8.19 3.90 7.63
C GLN A 104 -8.35 5.39 7.31
N VAL A 105 -7.60 5.87 6.33
CA VAL A 105 -7.77 7.22 5.77
C VAL A 105 -8.46 7.15 4.41
N ALA A 106 -7.99 6.31 3.50
CA ALA A 106 -8.57 6.20 2.16
C ALA A 106 -8.25 4.84 1.54
N ASN A 107 -9.25 4.17 0.97
CA ASN A 107 -9.03 3.10 0.00
C ASN A 107 -8.68 3.73 -1.35
N LEU A 108 -7.69 3.18 -2.08
CA LEU A 108 -7.20 3.84 -3.28
C LEU A 108 -7.38 3.01 -4.56
N TYR A 109 -6.70 1.87 -4.66
CA TYR A 109 -6.69 1.10 -5.91
C TYR A 109 -6.34 -0.38 -5.68
N PRO A 110 -6.70 -1.27 -6.61
CA PRO A 110 -6.39 -2.69 -6.50
C PRO A 110 -4.89 -2.96 -6.67
N GLN A 111 -4.41 -3.92 -5.90
CA GLN A 111 -3.09 -4.53 -6.01
C GLN A 111 -3.24 -5.95 -6.57
N TYR A 112 -2.30 -6.34 -7.39
CA TYR A 112 -2.23 -7.64 -8.06
C TYR A 112 -1.05 -8.42 -7.48
N PHE A 113 -1.33 -9.56 -6.84
CA PHE A 113 -0.28 -10.51 -6.53
C PHE A 113 0.09 -11.25 -7.81
N GLN A 114 1.29 -11.03 -8.28
CA GLN A 114 1.78 -11.55 -9.54
C GLN A 114 2.86 -12.59 -9.28
N VAL A 115 2.74 -13.74 -9.92
CA VAL A 115 3.76 -14.79 -9.96
C VAL A 115 4.31 -14.81 -11.38
N VAL A 116 5.50 -14.25 -11.54
CA VAL A 116 6.17 -14.03 -12.82
C VAL A 116 7.27 -15.06 -12.99
N ALA A 117 7.19 -15.92 -13.98
CA ALA A 117 8.17 -16.95 -14.27
C ALA A 117 8.96 -16.63 -15.54
N LEU A 118 10.24 -16.99 -15.60
CA LEU A 118 10.95 -17.05 -16.88
C LEU A 118 10.28 -18.09 -17.79
N ALA A 119 10.02 -17.76 -19.04
CA ALA A 119 9.39 -18.69 -19.99
C ALA A 119 10.18 -20.02 -20.13
N SER A 120 11.52 -19.94 -20.06
CA SER A 120 12.41 -21.09 -20.07
C SER A 120 12.26 -22.02 -18.86
N ALA A 121 11.69 -21.55 -17.74
CA ALA A 121 11.47 -22.37 -16.55
C ALA A 121 10.24 -23.29 -16.66
N ASN A 122 9.38 -23.06 -17.66
CA ASN A 122 8.21 -23.88 -18.00
C ASN A 122 7.24 -24.08 -16.81
N ILE A 123 6.95 -23.00 -16.09
CA ILE A 123 6.05 -22.96 -14.93
C ILE A 123 4.67 -22.51 -15.41
N LYS A 124 3.65 -23.35 -15.29
CA LYS A 124 2.28 -23.09 -15.75
C LYS A 124 1.27 -23.03 -14.60
N SER A 125 1.63 -23.57 -13.45
CA SER A 125 0.81 -23.64 -12.24
C SER A 125 1.64 -23.47 -10.99
N PHE A 126 1.01 -23.28 -9.85
CA PHE A 126 1.74 -23.21 -8.57
C PHE A 126 2.42 -24.53 -8.20
N ALA A 127 1.92 -25.67 -8.66
CA ALA A 127 2.55 -26.97 -8.42
C ALA A 127 3.95 -27.08 -9.10
N ASP A 128 4.14 -26.40 -10.23
CA ASP A 128 5.41 -26.39 -10.97
C ASP A 128 6.52 -25.59 -10.28
N LEU A 129 6.22 -24.90 -9.18
CA LEU A 129 7.19 -24.18 -8.37
C LEU A 129 8.13 -25.14 -7.61
N LYS A 130 7.74 -26.40 -7.40
CA LYS A 130 8.55 -27.40 -6.72
C LYS A 130 9.93 -27.54 -7.39
N GLY A 131 10.99 -27.45 -6.57
CA GLY A 131 12.37 -27.53 -7.05
C GLY A 131 12.86 -26.33 -7.85
N LYS A 132 12.08 -25.25 -7.96
CA LYS A 132 12.51 -24.01 -8.65
C LYS A 132 13.19 -23.05 -7.68
N THR A 133 13.97 -22.11 -8.20
CA THR A 133 14.53 -21.00 -7.42
C THR A 133 13.56 -19.82 -7.50
N LEU A 134 13.07 -19.42 -6.33
CA LEU A 134 12.14 -18.31 -6.16
C LEU A 134 12.89 -17.05 -5.68
N VAL A 135 12.48 -15.88 -6.14
CA VAL A 135 12.75 -14.61 -5.48
C VAL A 135 11.45 -13.97 -5.02
N THR A 136 11.43 -13.48 -3.79
CA THR A 136 10.29 -12.80 -3.16
C THR A 136 10.78 -11.73 -2.19
N GLN A 137 9.87 -11.03 -1.51
CA GLN A 137 10.21 -10.01 -0.52
C GLN A 137 10.50 -10.62 0.85
N PRO A 138 11.11 -9.86 1.78
CA PRO A 138 11.28 -10.27 3.17
C PRO A 138 9.94 -10.44 3.90
N LYS A 139 9.96 -11.19 5.00
CA LYS A 139 8.82 -11.30 5.93
C LYS A 139 8.36 -9.91 6.37
N GLY A 140 7.04 -9.73 6.44
CA GLY A 140 6.41 -8.44 6.71
C GLY A 140 5.92 -7.74 5.44
N ASN A 141 6.15 -8.35 4.27
CA ASN A 141 5.56 -7.94 3.00
C ASN A 141 4.34 -8.83 2.68
N THR A 142 3.26 -8.23 2.18
CA THR A 142 2.03 -8.96 1.83
C THR A 142 2.26 -9.99 0.72
N ALA A 143 3.12 -9.70 -0.25
CA ALA A 143 3.41 -10.65 -1.33
C ALA A 143 4.23 -11.85 -0.83
N GLU A 144 5.10 -11.67 0.18
CA GLU A 144 5.79 -12.81 0.82
C GLU A 144 4.80 -13.69 1.57
N LEU A 145 3.89 -13.09 2.35
CA LEU A 145 2.83 -13.84 3.05
C LEU A 145 1.99 -14.65 2.05
N LEU A 146 1.51 -14.02 0.97
CA LEU A 146 0.75 -14.72 -0.07
C LEU A 146 1.56 -15.81 -0.75
N THR A 147 2.85 -15.61 -0.97
CA THR A 147 3.73 -16.66 -1.52
C THR A 147 3.76 -17.88 -0.61
N ALA A 148 3.92 -17.67 0.70
CA ALA A 148 3.90 -18.77 1.68
C ALA A 148 2.53 -19.47 1.71
N ASP A 149 1.43 -18.71 1.70
CA ASP A 149 0.07 -19.24 1.72
C ASP A 149 -0.25 -20.04 0.44
N VAL A 150 0.11 -19.53 -0.73
CA VAL A 150 -0.08 -20.24 -2.00
C VAL A 150 0.73 -21.53 -2.03
N LEU A 151 1.98 -21.52 -1.59
CA LEU A 151 2.77 -22.75 -1.46
C LEU A 151 2.08 -23.75 -0.54
N LYS A 152 1.64 -23.31 0.65
CA LYS A 152 0.94 -24.16 1.63
C LYS A 152 -0.35 -24.76 1.07
N LEU A 153 -1.17 -24.00 0.37
CA LEU A 153 -2.41 -24.47 -0.26
C LEU A 153 -2.16 -25.52 -1.35
N ASN A 154 -0.96 -25.52 -1.93
CA ASN A 154 -0.51 -26.49 -2.91
C ASN A 154 0.36 -27.61 -2.29
N GLY A 155 0.31 -27.81 -0.95
CA GLY A 155 1.03 -28.87 -0.26
C GLY A 155 2.56 -28.66 -0.22
N MET A 156 3.03 -27.43 -0.37
CA MET A 156 4.43 -27.05 -0.40
C MET A 156 4.78 -26.04 0.70
N SER A 157 6.06 -25.83 0.85
CA SER A 157 6.65 -24.75 1.67
C SER A 157 7.90 -24.24 0.98
N TYR A 158 8.59 -23.28 1.58
CA TYR A 158 9.88 -22.84 1.06
C TYR A 158 10.93 -23.96 0.97
N GLN A 159 10.85 -25.00 1.82
CA GLN A 159 11.71 -26.18 1.75
C GLN A 159 11.43 -27.07 0.51
N SER A 160 10.28 -26.91 -0.13
CA SER A 160 9.96 -27.62 -1.37
C SER A 160 10.64 -27.01 -2.61
N LEU A 161 11.24 -25.84 -2.46
CA LEU A 161 11.92 -25.09 -3.51
C LEU A 161 13.44 -25.39 -3.49
N ALA A 162 14.11 -25.23 -4.62
CA ALA A 162 15.57 -25.39 -4.68
C ALA A 162 16.28 -24.28 -3.88
N LYS A 163 15.78 -23.05 -3.96
CA LYS A 163 16.30 -21.89 -3.24
C LYS A 163 15.24 -20.81 -3.15
N VAL A 164 15.26 -20.02 -2.07
CA VAL A 164 14.47 -18.80 -1.92
C VAL A 164 15.41 -17.63 -1.65
N ASN A 165 15.30 -16.58 -2.48
CA ASN A 165 16.00 -15.32 -2.30
C ASN A 165 15.00 -14.28 -1.79
N PHE A 166 15.29 -13.65 -0.67
CA PHE A 166 14.48 -12.55 -0.13
C PHE A 166 15.14 -11.22 -0.49
N GLN A 167 14.46 -10.39 -1.31
CA GLN A 167 14.97 -9.10 -1.76
C GLN A 167 14.06 -7.98 -1.32
N ALA A 168 14.64 -6.97 -0.67
CA ALA A 168 13.88 -5.81 -0.19
C ALA A 168 13.40 -4.89 -1.34
N ALA A 169 14.13 -4.88 -2.46
CA ALA A 169 13.78 -4.12 -3.65
C ALA A 169 13.33 -5.04 -4.79
N TYR A 170 12.33 -4.62 -5.56
CA TYR A 170 11.90 -5.34 -6.78
C TYR A 170 12.98 -5.29 -7.88
N THR A 171 13.77 -4.21 -7.92
CA THR A 171 14.91 -4.07 -8.84
C THR A 171 15.95 -5.15 -8.64
N ASP A 172 16.25 -5.54 -7.40
CA ASP A 172 17.21 -6.61 -7.09
C ASP A 172 16.63 -7.98 -7.49
N ALA A 173 15.31 -8.18 -7.32
CA ALA A 173 14.64 -9.37 -7.78
C ALA A 173 14.68 -9.47 -9.33
N VAL A 174 14.48 -8.36 -10.04
CA VAL A 174 14.61 -8.28 -11.50
C VAL A 174 16.02 -8.66 -11.94
N SER A 175 17.06 -8.16 -11.27
CA SER A 175 18.45 -8.53 -11.58
C SER A 175 18.69 -10.02 -11.43
N LEU A 176 18.26 -10.65 -10.32
CA LEU A 176 18.38 -12.10 -10.12
C LEU A 176 17.67 -12.92 -11.21
N MET A 177 16.51 -12.47 -11.68
CA MET A 177 15.77 -13.11 -12.77
C MET A 177 16.47 -12.92 -14.11
N THR A 178 16.93 -11.71 -14.39
CA THR A 178 17.63 -11.38 -15.65
C THR A 178 18.94 -12.15 -15.78
N ASP A 179 19.69 -12.33 -14.70
CA ASP A 179 20.93 -13.07 -14.66
C ASP A 179 20.73 -14.60 -14.63
N GLY A 180 19.48 -15.09 -14.56
CA GLY A 180 19.16 -16.51 -14.49
C GLY A 180 19.42 -17.15 -13.12
N HIS A 181 19.63 -16.35 -12.08
CA HIS A 181 19.80 -16.83 -10.70
C HIS A 181 18.49 -17.14 -9.97
N ALA A 182 17.35 -16.79 -10.58
CA ALA A 182 16.02 -17.16 -10.12
C ALA A 182 15.13 -17.53 -11.31
N HIS A 183 14.16 -18.43 -11.11
CA HIS A 183 13.23 -18.92 -12.11
C HIS A 183 11.88 -18.24 -12.02
N VAL A 184 11.49 -17.77 -10.83
CA VAL A 184 10.19 -17.18 -10.54
C VAL A 184 10.32 -16.04 -9.54
N PHE A 185 9.55 -14.98 -9.78
CA PHE A 185 9.47 -13.78 -8.95
C PHE A 185 8.03 -13.56 -8.50
N THR A 186 7.81 -13.37 -7.20
CA THR A 186 6.50 -13.00 -6.66
C THR A 186 6.51 -11.58 -6.13
N LEU A 187 5.51 -10.80 -6.54
CA LEU A 187 5.36 -9.40 -6.13
C LEU A 187 3.89 -9.00 -6.01
N GLY A 188 3.63 -7.98 -5.21
CA GLY A 188 2.30 -7.39 -5.04
C GLY A 188 2.35 -5.90 -5.36
N THR A 189 1.80 -5.49 -6.50
CA THR A 189 1.76 -4.10 -6.95
C THR A 189 0.69 -3.91 -8.04
N THR A 190 0.67 -2.77 -8.72
CA THR A 190 -0.21 -2.53 -9.88
C THR A 190 0.11 -3.46 -11.05
N ALA A 191 -0.83 -3.60 -11.98
CA ALA A 191 -0.58 -4.18 -13.30
C ALA A 191 -0.98 -3.12 -14.36
N PRO A 192 -0.07 -2.75 -15.31
CA PRO A 192 1.32 -3.20 -15.41
C PRO A 192 2.19 -2.74 -14.23
N ALA A 193 3.18 -3.57 -13.87
CA ALA A 193 4.22 -3.25 -12.91
C ALA A 193 5.51 -2.88 -13.63
N SER A 194 6.18 -1.79 -13.25
CA SER A 194 7.46 -1.39 -13.85
C SER A 194 8.51 -2.50 -13.77
N ALA A 195 8.66 -3.13 -12.60
CA ALA A 195 9.60 -4.23 -12.41
C ALA A 195 9.33 -5.43 -13.34
N VAL A 196 8.05 -5.74 -13.65
CA VAL A 196 7.72 -6.80 -14.60
C VAL A 196 7.98 -6.36 -16.05
N MET A 197 7.72 -5.08 -16.38
CA MET A 197 8.07 -4.51 -17.68
C MET A 197 9.58 -4.53 -17.92
N ASP A 198 10.37 -4.14 -16.91
CA ASP A 198 11.83 -4.16 -16.98
C ASP A 198 12.35 -5.59 -17.20
N LEU A 199 11.83 -6.57 -16.42
CA LEU A 199 12.18 -7.97 -16.61
C LEU A 199 11.78 -8.48 -18.01
N ALA A 200 10.56 -8.15 -18.47
CA ALA A 200 10.04 -8.59 -19.75
C ALA A 200 10.78 -7.97 -20.96
N SER A 201 11.45 -6.84 -20.77
CA SER A 201 12.32 -6.23 -21.79
C SER A 201 13.64 -7.01 -21.97
N ALA A 202 14.12 -7.68 -20.93
CA ALA A 202 15.39 -8.41 -20.91
C ALA A 202 15.21 -9.93 -21.13
N ARG A 203 14.07 -10.50 -20.73
CA ARG A 203 13.79 -11.94 -20.73
C ARG A 203 12.34 -12.22 -21.12
N ASP A 204 12.10 -13.33 -21.76
CA ASP A 204 10.74 -13.84 -21.97
C ASP A 204 10.16 -14.34 -20.66
N VAL A 205 8.99 -13.81 -20.30
CA VAL A 205 8.30 -14.14 -19.05
C VAL A 205 6.90 -14.63 -19.29
N THR A 206 6.37 -15.39 -18.34
CA THR A 206 4.97 -15.80 -18.27
C THR A 206 4.39 -15.49 -16.90
N LEU A 207 3.11 -15.17 -16.82
CA LEU A 207 2.38 -15.05 -15.58
C LEU A 207 1.77 -16.40 -15.21
N VAL A 208 1.92 -16.81 -13.96
CA VAL A 208 1.31 -18.03 -13.43
C VAL A 208 -0.09 -17.71 -12.91
N PRO A 209 -1.16 -18.31 -13.46
CA PRO A 209 -2.52 -18.02 -13.04
C PRO A 209 -2.84 -18.61 -11.68
N VAL A 210 -3.75 -17.94 -10.93
CA VAL A 210 -4.36 -18.54 -9.74
C VAL A 210 -5.52 -19.45 -10.16
N ASP A 211 -5.53 -20.68 -9.67
CA ASP A 211 -6.65 -21.62 -9.87
C ASP A 211 -7.82 -21.32 -8.90
N ASP A 212 -9.00 -21.90 -9.20
CA ASP A 212 -10.21 -21.68 -8.41
C ASP A 212 -10.10 -22.25 -7.00
N LYS A 213 -9.44 -23.39 -6.82
CA LYS A 213 -9.23 -24.02 -5.51
C LYS A 213 -8.43 -23.10 -4.59
N THR A 214 -7.31 -22.59 -5.07
CA THR A 214 -6.44 -21.68 -4.32
C THR A 214 -7.16 -20.38 -4.01
N MET A 215 -7.85 -19.77 -5.00
CA MET A 215 -8.59 -18.53 -4.80
C MET A 215 -9.73 -18.68 -3.79
N ASN A 216 -10.51 -19.74 -3.89
CA ASN A 216 -11.62 -20.00 -2.97
C ASN A 216 -11.13 -20.26 -1.53
N ALA A 217 -10.02 -20.98 -1.37
CA ALA A 217 -9.42 -21.21 -0.06
C ALA A 217 -8.91 -19.91 0.59
N LEU A 218 -8.24 -19.04 -0.18
CA LEU A 218 -7.79 -17.73 0.31
C LEU A 218 -8.97 -16.84 0.69
N LYS A 219 -10.00 -16.76 -0.15
CA LYS A 219 -11.18 -15.93 0.11
C LYS A 219 -11.97 -16.40 1.32
N LYS A 220 -12.02 -17.73 1.56
CA LYS A 220 -12.62 -18.31 2.77
C LYS A 220 -11.84 -17.93 4.05
N ALA A 221 -10.52 -17.90 3.96
CA ALA A 221 -9.65 -17.51 5.08
C ALA A 221 -9.69 -16.01 5.37
N ASN A 222 -9.75 -15.19 4.33
CA ASN A 222 -9.80 -13.73 4.43
C ASN A 222 -10.63 -13.14 3.27
N PRO A 223 -11.83 -12.59 3.54
CA PRO A 223 -12.71 -12.01 2.51
C PRO A 223 -12.13 -10.79 1.81
N GLY A 224 -11.06 -10.19 2.33
CA GLY A 224 -10.32 -9.09 1.69
C GLY A 224 -9.56 -9.50 0.43
N TYR A 225 -9.39 -10.81 0.16
CA TYR A 225 -8.84 -11.28 -1.11
C TYR A 225 -9.92 -11.40 -2.18
N ASN A 226 -9.59 -10.93 -3.39
CA ASN A 226 -10.47 -10.97 -4.55
C ASN A 226 -9.73 -11.56 -5.76
N ARG A 227 -10.49 -12.14 -6.70
CA ARG A 227 -9.96 -12.50 -8.02
C ARG A 227 -9.88 -11.24 -8.86
N LEU A 228 -8.69 -10.93 -9.36
CA LEU A 228 -8.48 -9.92 -10.39
C LEU A 228 -7.97 -10.58 -11.67
N ILE A 229 -8.07 -9.86 -12.77
CA ILE A 229 -7.62 -10.32 -14.10
C ILE A 229 -6.58 -9.33 -14.61
N ILE A 230 -5.38 -9.83 -14.89
CA ILE A 230 -4.40 -9.11 -15.69
C ILE A 230 -4.77 -9.35 -17.14
N LYS A 231 -5.22 -8.30 -17.83
CA LYS A 231 -5.72 -8.40 -19.21
C LYS A 231 -4.62 -8.75 -20.21
N ALA A 232 -4.98 -9.49 -21.25
CA ALA A 232 -4.10 -9.75 -22.38
C ALA A 232 -3.51 -8.44 -22.90
N GLY A 233 -2.23 -8.46 -23.27
CA GLY A 233 -1.50 -7.28 -23.74
C GLY A 233 -1.01 -6.35 -22.65
N THR A 234 -1.23 -6.65 -21.35
CA THR A 234 -0.68 -5.87 -20.23
C THR A 234 0.85 -5.93 -20.23
N TYR A 235 1.43 -7.08 -20.52
CA TYR A 235 2.87 -7.28 -20.62
C TYR A 235 3.28 -7.77 -22.01
N PRO A 236 4.54 -7.57 -22.43
CA PRO A 236 5.06 -8.08 -23.68
C PRO A 236 4.81 -9.60 -23.83
N LYS A 237 4.36 -10.04 -25.00
CA LYS A 237 4.07 -11.45 -25.35
C LYS A 237 2.96 -12.13 -24.51
N GLN A 238 2.27 -11.41 -23.59
CA GLN A 238 1.12 -11.92 -22.87
C GLN A 238 -0.13 -11.84 -23.75
N THR A 239 -0.58 -12.95 -24.29
CA THR A 239 -1.68 -13.03 -25.28
C THR A 239 -3.04 -13.39 -24.68
N THR A 240 -3.08 -13.78 -23.41
CA THR A 240 -4.31 -14.22 -22.74
C THR A 240 -4.52 -13.47 -21.42
N ASP A 241 -5.77 -13.39 -20.99
CA ASP A 241 -6.15 -12.92 -19.65
C ASP A 241 -5.59 -13.89 -18.59
N VAL A 242 -5.04 -13.33 -17.49
CA VAL A 242 -4.48 -14.14 -16.41
C VAL A 242 -5.19 -13.80 -15.09
N PRO A 243 -5.93 -14.76 -14.49
CA PRO A 243 -6.50 -14.60 -13.17
C PRO A 243 -5.41 -14.60 -12.10
N VAL A 244 -5.47 -13.63 -11.19
CA VAL A 244 -4.51 -13.46 -10.09
C VAL A 244 -5.24 -13.12 -8.79
N ILE A 245 -4.52 -13.19 -7.67
CA ILE A 245 -5.04 -12.77 -6.35
C ILE A 245 -4.93 -11.25 -6.26
N GLY A 246 -6.04 -10.60 -5.86
CA GLY A 246 -6.13 -9.17 -5.66
C GLY A 246 -6.48 -8.78 -4.23
N TYR A 247 -6.10 -7.57 -3.86
CA TYR A 247 -6.46 -6.85 -2.64
C TYR A 247 -6.35 -5.34 -2.90
N SER A 248 -6.73 -4.48 -1.96
CA SER A 248 -6.65 -3.03 -2.20
C SER A 248 -5.46 -2.39 -1.49
N THR A 249 -4.84 -1.41 -2.14
CA THR A 249 -4.00 -0.42 -1.46
C THR A 249 -4.89 0.56 -0.73
N HIS A 250 -4.55 0.85 0.52
CA HIS A 250 -5.17 1.93 1.28
C HIS A 250 -4.13 2.71 2.08
N VAL A 251 -4.49 3.94 2.44
CA VAL A 251 -3.73 4.77 3.37
C VAL A 251 -4.25 4.52 4.78
N VAL A 252 -3.35 4.25 5.71
CA VAL A 252 -3.63 4.17 7.14
C VAL A 252 -2.91 5.28 7.88
N ALA A 253 -3.48 5.70 9.01
CA ALA A 253 -2.86 6.62 9.94
C ALA A 253 -3.01 6.12 11.37
N ALA A 254 -2.14 6.61 12.26
CA ALA A 254 -2.34 6.45 13.70
C ALA A 254 -3.68 7.10 14.09
N CYS A 255 -4.53 6.37 14.82
CA CYS A 255 -5.89 6.84 15.16
C CYS A 255 -5.89 8.12 16.01
N ASP A 256 -4.79 8.43 16.69
CA ASP A 256 -4.57 9.63 17.51
C ASP A 256 -3.90 10.79 16.75
N LEU A 257 -3.59 10.63 15.47
CA LEU A 257 -3.14 11.73 14.64
C LEU A 257 -4.24 12.81 14.59
N SER A 258 -3.86 14.09 14.53
CA SER A 258 -4.81 15.21 14.60
C SER A 258 -5.98 15.04 13.60
N GLU A 259 -7.22 15.20 14.09
CA GLU A 259 -8.42 15.13 13.25
C GLU A 259 -8.37 16.14 12.11
N ASP A 260 -7.97 17.38 12.39
CA ASP A 260 -7.85 18.45 11.39
C ASP A 260 -6.78 18.13 10.34
N THR A 261 -5.65 17.59 10.78
CA THR A 261 -4.58 17.13 9.87
C THR A 261 -5.09 16.07 8.91
N VAL A 262 -5.70 14.99 9.41
CA VAL A 262 -6.18 13.90 8.55
C VAL A 262 -7.38 14.32 7.70
N TYR A 263 -8.26 15.20 8.21
CA TYR A 263 -9.34 15.78 7.39
C TYR A 263 -8.77 16.53 6.18
N LYS A 264 -7.80 17.43 6.38
CA LYS A 264 -7.15 18.19 5.30
C LYS A 264 -6.41 17.26 4.32
N MET A 265 -5.72 16.25 4.83
CA MET A 265 -5.05 15.23 4.00
C MET A 265 -6.04 14.49 3.12
N THR A 266 -7.17 14.02 3.67
CA THR A 266 -8.22 13.29 2.95
C THR A 266 -8.85 14.18 1.87
N LYS A 267 -9.19 15.43 2.22
CA LYS A 267 -9.73 16.44 1.30
C LYS A 267 -8.74 16.73 0.15
N ALA A 268 -7.45 16.86 0.47
CA ALA A 268 -6.43 17.10 -0.55
C ALA A 268 -6.30 15.93 -1.53
N MET A 269 -6.35 14.68 -1.07
CA MET A 269 -6.36 13.50 -1.95
C MET A 269 -7.58 13.51 -2.87
N ALA A 270 -8.78 13.68 -2.32
CA ALA A 270 -10.03 13.67 -3.11
C ALA A 270 -10.07 14.80 -4.16
N ALA A 271 -9.50 15.96 -3.84
CA ALA A 271 -9.41 17.09 -4.77
C ALA A 271 -8.33 16.95 -5.85
N ASN A 272 -7.40 15.98 -5.72
CA ASN A 272 -6.24 15.84 -6.61
C ASN A 272 -6.07 14.42 -7.17
N ILE A 273 -7.18 13.74 -7.47
CA ILE A 273 -7.17 12.38 -8.07
C ILE A 273 -6.34 12.35 -9.36
N SER A 274 -6.47 13.37 -10.22
CA SER A 274 -5.70 13.49 -11.46
C SER A 274 -4.18 13.53 -11.22
N ALA A 275 -3.71 14.23 -10.20
CA ALA A 275 -2.29 14.28 -9.85
C ALA A 275 -1.80 12.92 -9.33
N MET A 276 -2.61 12.20 -8.58
CA MET A 276 -2.28 10.85 -8.12
C MET A 276 -2.31 9.83 -9.27
N SER A 277 -3.28 9.93 -10.18
CA SER A 277 -3.42 9.00 -11.32
C SER A 277 -2.33 9.20 -12.37
N SER A 278 -1.74 10.39 -12.49
CA SER A 278 -0.55 10.61 -13.33
C SER A 278 0.67 9.84 -12.83
N VAL A 279 0.72 9.51 -11.53
CA VAL A 279 1.78 8.70 -10.91
C VAL A 279 1.41 7.23 -10.90
N VAL A 280 0.15 6.91 -10.56
CA VAL A 280 -0.36 5.53 -10.54
C VAL A 280 -1.68 5.49 -11.28
N LYS A 281 -1.63 5.06 -12.54
CA LYS A 281 -2.79 5.01 -13.46
C LYS A 281 -4.03 4.34 -12.86
N ALA A 282 -3.84 3.33 -12.00
CA ALA A 282 -4.93 2.60 -11.35
C ALA A 282 -5.80 3.46 -10.40
N ILE A 283 -5.39 4.71 -10.12
CA ILE A 283 -6.18 5.69 -9.34
C ILE A 283 -7.13 6.51 -10.24
N GLU A 284 -7.02 6.38 -11.55
CA GLU A 284 -7.88 7.13 -12.47
C GLU A 284 -9.36 6.80 -12.22
N GLY A 285 -10.17 7.83 -12.09
CA GLY A 285 -11.61 7.68 -11.84
C GLY A 285 -12.00 7.32 -10.40
N VAL A 286 -11.05 7.17 -9.49
CA VAL A 286 -11.36 6.95 -8.06
C VAL A 286 -12.13 8.16 -7.53
N THR A 287 -13.26 7.89 -6.86
CA THR A 287 -14.15 8.89 -6.28
C THR A 287 -13.99 8.95 -4.76
N ALA A 288 -14.54 9.98 -4.12
CA ALA A 288 -14.61 10.04 -2.65
C ALA A 288 -15.34 8.83 -2.05
N LYS A 289 -16.35 8.29 -2.76
CA LYS A 289 -17.08 7.08 -2.36
C LYS A 289 -16.21 5.84 -2.40
N ASP A 290 -15.34 5.71 -3.41
CA ASP A 290 -14.37 4.60 -3.48
C ASP A 290 -13.31 4.72 -2.39
N MET A 291 -12.87 5.95 -2.08
CA MET A 291 -11.94 6.21 -0.98
C MET A 291 -12.57 5.89 0.39
N ALA A 292 -13.88 6.09 0.54
CA ALA A 292 -14.67 5.80 1.75
C ALA A 292 -15.17 4.35 1.82
N LEU A 293 -14.68 3.45 0.95
CA LEU A 293 -15.10 2.04 0.98
C LEU A 293 -14.75 1.42 2.33
N ASP A 294 -15.76 0.86 2.99
CA ASP A 294 -15.55 0.07 4.22
C ASP A 294 -14.86 -1.26 3.86
N ILE A 295 -13.65 -1.42 4.34
CA ILE A 295 -12.83 -2.62 4.17
C ILE A 295 -12.62 -3.39 5.48
N GLY A 296 -13.44 -3.11 6.50
CA GLY A 296 -13.31 -3.72 7.83
C GLY A 296 -12.22 -3.11 8.71
N VAL A 297 -11.73 -1.92 8.38
CA VAL A 297 -10.75 -1.16 9.18
C VAL A 297 -11.43 0.14 9.66
N PRO A 298 -11.40 0.47 10.97
CA PRO A 298 -12.02 1.68 11.49
C PRO A 298 -11.47 2.93 10.79
N PHE A 299 -12.37 3.84 10.38
CA PHE A 299 -11.94 5.09 9.79
C PHE A 299 -11.34 6.04 10.84
N HIS A 300 -10.30 6.77 10.43
CA HIS A 300 -9.81 7.91 11.18
C HIS A 300 -10.90 9.00 11.26
N LYS A 301 -11.06 9.65 12.44
CA LYS A 301 -12.13 10.66 12.67
C LYS A 301 -12.10 11.77 11.62
N GLY A 302 -10.93 12.27 11.26
CA GLY A 302 -10.75 13.31 10.23
C GLY A 302 -11.18 12.85 8.83
N ALA A 303 -10.87 11.61 8.46
CA ALA A 303 -11.30 11.04 7.18
C ALA A 303 -12.83 10.85 7.14
N ALA A 304 -13.40 10.25 8.18
CA ALA A 304 -14.85 10.07 8.31
C ALA A 304 -15.61 11.40 8.27
N LYS A 305 -15.07 12.46 8.90
CA LYS A 305 -15.64 13.81 8.86
C LYS A 305 -15.73 14.34 7.42
N TYR A 306 -14.64 14.23 6.66
CA TYR A 306 -14.64 14.65 5.26
C TYR A 306 -15.63 13.85 4.42
N TYR A 307 -15.65 12.51 4.53
CA TYR A 307 -16.54 11.68 3.74
C TYR A 307 -18.02 11.93 4.03
N LYS A 308 -18.38 12.19 5.28
CA LYS A 308 -19.74 12.61 5.67
C LYS A 308 -20.12 13.98 5.07
N GLU A 309 -19.18 14.94 5.08
CA GLU A 309 -19.40 16.28 4.50
C GLU A 309 -19.73 16.22 3.01
N VAL A 310 -19.10 15.31 2.27
CA VAL A 310 -19.32 15.16 0.82
C VAL A 310 -20.35 14.08 0.44
N GLY A 311 -21.02 13.47 1.40
CA GLY A 311 -22.03 12.43 1.16
C GLY A 311 -21.47 11.10 0.62
N ALA A 312 -20.20 10.81 0.91
CA ALA A 312 -19.53 9.59 0.48
C ALA A 312 -19.66 8.44 1.51
N MET A 313 -20.09 8.79 2.74
CA MET A 313 -20.29 7.87 3.87
C MET A 313 -21.61 8.19 4.56
#